data_8d9c4c24871e0b5756d5a19fc111dbbe
#
_entry.id   8d9c4c24871e0b5756d5a19fc111dbbe
#
_cell.length_a   1.000
_cell.length_b   1.000
_cell.length_c   1.000
_cell.angle_alpha   90.00
_cell.angle_beta   90.00
_cell.angle_gamma   90.00
#
_symmetry.space_group_name_H-M   'P 1'
#
loop_
_entity.id
_entity.type
_entity.pdbx_description
1 polymer ?
#
loop_
_entity_poly.entity_id
_entity_poly.type
_entity_poly.pdbx_seq_one_letter_code
_entity_poly.pdbx_strand_id
1 'polypeptide(L)'
;MKLGMVGLPNVGKSTLFNALTNAGAESANYPFCTIEKNIGIVSVPDERLDKLAQMYDPDKFTPATLEFVDIAGLVKGASKGEGLGNKFLADIREVDAIVHVVRCFEDDNIVHVDGNINPLRDIETINLELIFSDIEMIDRRIDRAKKAAKGDKKFLSEIDFLEKLKTHLEAGKSARGYDFTEDERELIKSTPLLSAKPVIYAANLSESDFAGNIENNENFCKVRQLADEENSAVLPICAQTEAEIAEMDDEDKAMFLAELGLEVSGLNRIIKEGYSLLGLISFLTAGKPEVRAWTIKKGTKAPQAAGKIHTDFEKGFIRAEVIAFNDLMDCGSMAAAKEKGLVRLEGKEYVMNDGDIVLFRFNV
;
A
#
# COMPACT_ATOMS: atom_id res chain seq x y z
N MET A 1 -0.39 -7.76 4.57
CA MET A 1 -1.21 -6.88 3.70
C MET A 1 -0.46 -6.74 2.41
N LYS A 2 -1.19 -6.79 1.29
CA LYS A 2 -0.62 -6.98 -0.03
C LYS A 2 -0.94 -5.80 -0.95
N LEU A 3 0.07 -5.30 -1.66
CA LEU A 3 -0.07 -4.33 -2.75
C LEU A 3 0.09 -5.07 -4.09
N GLY A 4 -0.88 -4.98 -4.97
CA GLY A 4 -0.79 -5.54 -6.31
C GLY A 4 -0.18 -4.56 -7.28
N MET A 5 0.94 -4.91 -7.92
CA MET A 5 1.50 -4.11 -9.01
C MET A 5 0.84 -4.48 -10.33
N VAL A 6 0.18 -3.52 -10.96
CA VAL A 6 -0.49 -3.68 -12.25
C VAL A 6 0.05 -2.71 -13.29
N GLY A 7 -0.15 -3.01 -14.54
CA GLY A 7 0.22 -2.15 -15.67
C GLY A 7 0.12 -2.91 -16.98
N LEU A 8 0.01 -2.20 -18.09
CA LEU A 8 0.06 -2.77 -19.43
C LEU A 8 1.47 -3.33 -19.72
N PRO A 9 1.65 -4.18 -20.72
CA PRO A 9 2.98 -4.62 -21.16
C PRO A 9 3.88 -3.43 -21.50
N ASN A 10 5.18 -3.57 -21.21
CA ASN A 10 6.24 -2.60 -21.56
C ASN A 10 6.11 -1.21 -20.90
N VAL A 11 5.45 -1.10 -19.73
CA VAL A 11 5.37 0.14 -18.95
C VAL A 11 6.46 0.27 -17.88
N GLY A 12 7.36 -0.74 -17.74
CA GLY A 12 8.39 -0.79 -16.70
C GLY A 12 7.98 -1.53 -15.41
N LYS A 13 6.81 -2.19 -15.39
CA LYS A 13 6.29 -2.89 -14.20
C LYS A 13 7.25 -3.95 -13.65
N SER A 14 7.75 -4.85 -14.50
CA SER A 14 8.66 -5.92 -14.08
C SER A 14 10.02 -5.38 -13.62
N THR A 15 10.53 -4.32 -14.28
CA THR A 15 11.76 -3.63 -13.86
C THR A 15 11.59 -3.08 -12.45
N LEU A 16 10.49 -2.37 -12.20
CA LEU A 16 10.19 -1.79 -10.89
C LEU A 16 9.97 -2.87 -9.82
N PHE A 17 9.27 -3.95 -10.14
CA PHE A 17 9.05 -5.07 -9.22
C PHE A 17 10.36 -5.76 -8.84
N ASN A 18 11.23 -6.02 -9.82
CA ASN A 18 12.55 -6.62 -9.59
C ASN A 18 13.43 -5.70 -8.73
N ALA A 19 13.44 -4.40 -9.00
CA ALA A 19 14.16 -3.42 -8.19
C ALA A 19 13.67 -3.42 -6.73
N LEU A 20 12.34 -3.44 -6.51
CA LEU A 20 11.72 -3.55 -5.18
C LEU A 20 12.14 -4.84 -4.46
N THR A 21 12.16 -5.98 -5.15
CA THR A 21 12.47 -7.27 -4.54
C THR A 21 13.95 -7.46 -4.32
N ASN A 22 14.82 -6.91 -5.17
CA ASN A 22 16.28 -6.92 -4.99
C ASN A 22 16.68 -6.06 -3.79
N ALA A 23 16.16 -4.84 -3.68
CA ALA A 23 16.35 -3.99 -2.51
C ALA A 23 15.84 -4.64 -1.20
N GLY A 24 14.85 -5.54 -1.29
CA GLY A 24 14.33 -6.31 -0.16
C GLY A 24 15.11 -7.58 0.17
N ALA A 25 15.92 -8.11 -0.77
CA ALA A 25 16.64 -9.36 -0.59
C ALA A 25 17.75 -9.27 0.47
N GLU A 26 18.36 -8.10 0.66
CA GLU A 26 19.34 -7.87 1.73
C GLU A 26 18.71 -7.94 3.13
N SER A 27 17.39 -7.70 3.24
CA SER A 27 16.64 -7.83 4.49
C SER A 27 16.00 -9.22 4.69
N ALA A 28 16.15 -10.15 3.73
CA ALA A 28 15.44 -11.43 3.65
C ALA A 28 15.98 -12.57 4.53
N ASN A 29 16.67 -12.28 5.61
CA ASN A 29 16.92 -13.25 6.69
C ASN A 29 15.67 -13.53 7.56
N TYR A 30 14.46 -13.49 6.94
CA TYR A 30 13.22 -13.86 7.62
C TYR A 30 13.03 -15.39 7.56
N PRO A 31 13.00 -16.10 8.70
CA PRO A 31 13.04 -17.57 8.76
C PRO A 31 11.78 -18.29 8.26
N PHE A 32 10.79 -17.62 7.68
CA PHE A 32 9.52 -18.23 7.24
C PHE A 32 9.00 -17.72 5.89
N CYS A 33 9.83 -17.04 5.07
CA CYS A 33 9.39 -16.64 3.74
C CYS A 33 9.57 -17.78 2.74
N THR A 34 8.50 -18.48 2.42
CA THR A 34 8.41 -19.22 1.15
C THR A 34 8.35 -18.19 0.03
N ILE A 35 9.36 -18.16 -0.83
CA ILE A 35 9.37 -17.32 -2.04
C ILE A 35 8.36 -17.94 -3.00
N GLU A 36 7.10 -17.48 -2.95
CA GLU A 36 6.15 -17.75 -4.02
C GLU A 36 6.54 -16.91 -5.23
N LYS A 37 6.49 -17.51 -6.43
CA LYS A 37 6.73 -16.77 -7.67
C LYS A 37 5.77 -15.57 -7.70
N ASN A 38 6.31 -14.38 -7.92
CA ASN A 38 5.60 -13.09 -8.03
C ASN A 38 5.17 -12.42 -6.70
N ILE A 39 5.71 -12.83 -5.54
CA ILE A 39 5.53 -12.09 -4.28
C ILE A 39 6.88 -11.60 -3.80
N GLY A 40 6.98 -10.28 -3.57
CA GLY A 40 8.12 -9.63 -2.96
C GLY A 40 7.77 -9.10 -1.56
N ILE A 41 8.62 -9.39 -0.58
CA ILE A 41 8.50 -8.82 0.77
C ILE A 41 9.57 -7.77 0.92
N VAL A 42 9.17 -6.55 1.22
CA VAL A 42 10.08 -5.41 1.35
C VAL A 42 9.99 -4.80 2.74
N SER A 43 11.12 -4.31 3.24
CA SER A 43 11.17 -3.57 4.50
C SER A 43 10.59 -2.17 4.32
N VAL A 44 9.81 -1.72 5.30
CA VAL A 44 9.31 -0.35 5.35
C VAL A 44 10.41 0.53 5.96
N PRO A 45 10.94 1.52 5.21
CA PRO A 45 11.97 2.41 5.71
C PRO A 45 11.44 3.25 6.88
N ASP A 46 12.12 3.20 8.03
CA ASP A 46 11.72 3.94 9.24
C ASP A 46 12.96 4.42 10.02
N GLU A 47 13.34 5.68 9.82
CA GLU A 47 14.49 6.31 10.49
C GLU A 47 14.41 6.25 12.02
N ARG A 48 13.20 6.14 12.58
CA ARG A 48 13.01 6.01 14.02
C ARG A 48 13.57 4.69 14.53
N LEU A 49 13.40 3.63 13.73
CA LEU A 49 13.91 2.30 14.05
C LEU A 49 15.45 2.28 14.01
N ASP A 50 16.04 2.96 13.01
CA ASP A 50 17.51 3.09 12.85
C ASP A 50 18.13 3.84 14.04
N LYS A 51 17.53 4.95 14.47
CA LYS A 51 17.97 5.71 15.65
C LYS A 51 17.84 4.90 16.95
N LEU A 52 16.78 4.08 17.07
CA LEU A 52 16.64 3.18 18.21
C LEU A 52 17.71 2.06 18.19
N ALA A 53 18.05 1.54 17.01
CA ALA A 53 19.13 0.57 16.89
C ALA A 53 20.47 1.16 17.30
N GLN A 54 20.78 2.40 16.92
CA GLN A 54 21.98 3.10 17.38
C GLN A 54 22.01 3.31 18.90
N MET A 55 20.85 3.60 19.52
CA MET A 55 20.75 3.83 20.95
C MET A 55 20.89 2.55 21.79
N TYR A 56 20.30 1.44 21.33
CA TYR A 56 20.21 0.20 22.10
C TYR A 56 21.27 -0.84 21.70
N ASP A 57 21.93 -0.70 20.55
CA ASP A 57 22.88 -1.67 19.97
C ASP A 57 22.30 -3.11 20.08
N PRO A 58 21.18 -3.40 19.38
CA PRO A 58 20.43 -4.63 19.59
C PRO A 58 21.09 -5.84 18.93
N ASP A 59 20.86 -7.02 19.52
CA ASP A 59 21.29 -8.28 18.92
C ASP A 59 20.49 -8.60 17.64
N LYS A 60 19.27 -8.05 17.52
CA LYS A 60 18.39 -8.24 16.38
C LYS A 60 17.66 -6.95 15.98
N PHE A 61 17.67 -6.67 14.68
CA PHE A 61 16.97 -5.54 14.06
C PHE A 61 15.85 -6.06 13.14
N THR A 62 14.61 -5.64 13.37
CA THR A 62 13.46 -6.18 12.63
C THR A 62 12.52 -5.04 12.18
N PRO A 63 12.63 -4.56 10.93
CA PRO A 63 11.73 -3.54 10.39
C PRO A 63 10.32 -4.11 10.14
N ALA A 64 9.34 -3.21 9.98
CA ALA A 64 8.04 -3.55 9.43
C ALA A 64 8.20 -3.99 7.96
N THR A 65 7.28 -4.83 7.47
CA THR A 65 7.33 -5.32 6.10
C THR A 65 6.01 -5.11 5.38
N LEU A 66 6.11 -4.98 4.05
CA LEU A 66 4.99 -4.89 3.13
C LEU A 66 5.16 -5.91 2.01
N GLU A 67 4.07 -6.56 1.61
CA GLU A 67 4.07 -7.54 0.53
C GLU A 67 3.64 -6.88 -0.78
N PHE A 68 4.45 -7.05 -1.82
CA PHE A 68 4.12 -6.68 -3.19
C PHE A 68 3.87 -7.94 -4.03
N VAL A 69 2.82 -7.90 -4.85
CA VAL A 69 2.45 -9.00 -5.75
C VAL A 69 2.57 -8.51 -7.17
N ASP A 70 3.43 -9.14 -7.99
CA ASP A 70 3.48 -8.86 -9.42
C ASP A 70 2.28 -9.51 -10.12
N ILE A 71 1.31 -8.71 -10.49
CA ILE A 71 0.12 -9.16 -11.19
C ILE A 71 0.38 -9.13 -12.70
N ALA A 72 0.20 -10.27 -13.35
CA ALA A 72 0.44 -10.40 -14.78
C ALA A 72 -0.33 -9.34 -15.58
N GLY A 73 0.34 -8.73 -16.56
CA GLY A 73 -0.24 -7.65 -17.36
C GLY A 73 -1.55 -8.04 -18.03
N LEU A 74 -2.46 -7.10 -18.09
CA LEU A 74 -3.76 -7.25 -18.69
C LEU A 74 -3.63 -7.37 -20.22
N VAL A 75 -4.32 -8.34 -20.82
CA VAL A 75 -4.62 -8.39 -22.27
C VAL A 75 -6.06 -7.91 -22.44
N LYS A 76 -6.32 -6.98 -23.37
CA LYS A 76 -7.68 -6.47 -23.68
C LYS A 76 -8.69 -7.62 -23.80
N GLY A 77 -9.84 -7.51 -23.10
CA GLY A 77 -10.92 -8.51 -23.15
C GLY A 77 -10.87 -9.54 -22.02
N ALA A 78 -10.13 -9.27 -20.98
CA ALA A 78 -9.97 -10.13 -19.80
C ALA A 78 -11.30 -10.52 -19.14
N SER A 79 -12.27 -9.60 -19.09
CA SER A 79 -13.61 -9.83 -18.53
C SER A 79 -14.48 -10.76 -19.39
N LYS A 80 -14.16 -10.93 -20.69
CA LYS A 80 -14.98 -11.75 -21.62
C LYS A 80 -14.63 -13.24 -21.64
N GLY A 81 -13.87 -13.76 -20.65
CA GLY A 81 -13.75 -15.19 -20.39
C GLY A 81 -12.56 -15.91 -21.01
N GLU A 82 -11.58 -15.22 -21.59
CA GLU A 82 -10.32 -15.84 -21.97
C GLU A 82 -9.40 -15.97 -20.75
N GLY A 83 -8.92 -17.17 -20.43
CA GLY A 83 -8.32 -17.63 -19.18
C GLY A 83 -7.34 -16.69 -18.43
N LEU A 84 -6.56 -15.84 -19.13
CA LEU A 84 -5.62 -14.89 -18.52
C LEU A 84 -6.31 -13.74 -17.78
N GLY A 85 -7.47 -13.31 -18.26
CA GLY A 85 -8.21 -12.21 -17.64
C GLY A 85 -8.88 -12.60 -16.33
N ASN A 86 -9.42 -13.79 -16.26
CA ASN A 86 -9.97 -14.32 -15.02
C ASN A 86 -8.88 -14.45 -13.93
N LYS A 87 -7.65 -14.80 -14.32
CA LYS A 87 -6.51 -14.86 -13.42
C LYS A 87 -6.15 -13.46 -12.91
N PHE A 88 -6.06 -12.46 -13.79
CA PHE A 88 -5.81 -11.07 -13.42
C PHE A 88 -6.81 -10.56 -12.39
N LEU A 89 -8.12 -10.76 -12.62
CA LEU A 89 -9.16 -10.36 -11.69
C LEU A 89 -9.11 -11.14 -10.37
N ALA A 90 -8.70 -12.42 -10.40
CA ALA A 90 -8.50 -13.22 -9.21
C ALA A 90 -7.33 -12.69 -8.36
N ASP A 91 -6.19 -12.39 -9.01
CA ASP A 91 -5.01 -11.84 -8.35
C ASP A 91 -5.33 -10.45 -7.72
N ILE A 92 -6.09 -9.60 -8.43
CA ILE A 92 -6.58 -8.32 -7.89
C ILE A 92 -7.47 -8.51 -6.66
N ARG A 93 -8.29 -9.57 -6.59
CA ARG A 93 -9.13 -9.82 -5.40
C ARG A 93 -8.30 -10.07 -4.14
N GLU A 94 -7.13 -10.69 -4.27
CA GLU A 94 -6.28 -11.10 -3.15
C GLU A 94 -5.43 -9.97 -2.56
N VAL A 95 -5.31 -8.83 -3.23
CA VAL A 95 -4.53 -7.69 -2.75
C VAL A 95 -5.41 -6.64 -2.08
N ASP A 96 -4.84 -5.85 -1.17
CA ASP A 96 -5.56 -4.83 -0.39
C ASP A 96 -5.62 -3.47 -1.12
N ALA A 97 -4.61 -3.14 -1.92
CA ALA A 97 -4.54 -1.93 -2.74
C ALA A 97 -3.70 -2.18 -4.00
N ILE A 98 -3.69 -1.24 -4.92
CA ILE A 98 -3.09 -1.36 -6.25
C ILE A 98 -1.99 -0.29 -6.42
N VAL A 99 -0.83 -0.71 -6.92
CA VAL A 99 0.19 0.18 -7.51
C VAL A 99 0.09 0.06 -9.02
N HIS A 100 -0.46 1.06 -9.66
CA HIS A 100 -0.66 1.09 -11.11
C HIS A 100 0.53 1.77 -11.78
N VAL A 101 1.40 0.98 -12.40
CA VAL A 101 2.55 1.47 -13.16
C VAL A 101 2.07 1.98 -14.52
N VAL A 102 2.31 3.25 -14.78
CA VAL A 102 1.82 3.96 -15.97
C VAL A 102 2.99 4.52 -16.75
N ARG A 103 3.09 4.21 -18.03
CA ARG A 103 4.16 4.74 -18.88
C ARG A 103 3.89 6.19 -19.26
N CYS A 104 4.79 7.08 -18.84
CA CYS A 104 4.78 8.51 -19.19
C CYS A 104 6.01 8.93 -20.01
N PHE A 105 6.99 8.03 -20.21
CA PHE A 105 8.22 8.27 -20.98
C PHE A 105 8.06 7.87 -22.45
N GLU A 106 8.80 8.53 -23.34
CA GLU A 106 8.91 8.19 -24.75
C GLU A 106 10.24 7.44 -24.98
N ASP A 107 10.18 6.33 -25.70
CA ASP A 107 11.36 5.56 -26.15
C ASP A 107 10.97 4.77 -27.41
N ASP A 108 11.63 5.09 -28.52
CA ASP A 108 11.37 4.49 -29.83
C ASP A 108 11.75 3.00 -29.89
N ASN A 109 12.63 2.53 -28.99
CA ASN A 109 13.06 1.14 -28.91
C ASN A 109 12.07 0.26 -28.13
N ILE A 110 11.16 0.86 -27.37
CA ILE A 110 10.18 0.15 -26.54
C ILE A 110 8.79 0.27 -27.17
N VAL A 111 8.34 -0.79 -27.81
CA VAL A 111 7.02 -0.80 -28.47
C VAL A 111 5.89 -0.67 -27.43
N HIS A 112 4.94 0.24 -27.69
CA HIS A 112 3.70 0.32 -26.92
C HIS A 112 2.63 -0.62 -27.52
N VAL A 113 1.83 -1.28 -26.68
CA VAL A 113 0.82 -2.27 -27.09
C VAL A 113 -0.20 -1.68 -28.08
N ASP A 114 -0.58 -0.41 -27.88
CA ASP A 114 -1.54 0.32 -28.74
C ASP A 114 -0.85 1.27 -29.74
N GLY A 115 0.47 1.14 -29.94
CA GLY A 115 1.24 1.88 -30.95
C GLY A 115 1.64 3.31 -30.57
N ASN A 116 0.94 3.97 -29.65
CA ASN A 116 1.25 5.30 -29.14
C ASN A 116 1.06 5.39 -27.62
N ILE A 117 1.81 6.26 -26.97
CA ILE A 117 1.73 6.48 -25.53
C ILE A 117 0.51 7.35 -25.23
N ASN A 118 -0.37 6.84 -24.37
CA ASN A 118 -1.51 7.58 -23.84
C ASN A 118 -1.85 7.05 -22.45
N PRO A 119 -1.28 7.65 -21.39
CA PRO A 119 -1.42 7.14 -20.02
C PRO A 119 -2.87 7.10 -19.53
N LEU A 120 -3.72 8.04 -19.95
CA LEU A 120 -5.13 8.05 -19.53
C LEU A 120 -5.89 6.87 -20.14
N ARG A 121 -5.69 6.57 -21.41
CA ARG A 121 -6.27 5.39 -22.07
C ARG A 121 -5.79 4.10 -21.43
N ASP A 122 -4.52 4.03 -21.06
CA ASP A 122 -3.90 2.86 -20.45
C ASP A 122 -4.49 2.60 -19.05
N ILE A 123 -4.68 3.67 -18.26
CA ILE A 123 -5.38 3.62 -16.97
C ILE A 123 -6.83 3.20 -17.15
N GLU A 124 -7.54 3.83 -18.09
CA GLU A 124 -8.94 3.52 -18.39
C GLU A 124 -9.12 2.04 -18.77
N THR A 125 -8.20 1.49 -19.57
CA THR A 125 -8.23 0.07 -19.99
C THR A 125 -8.27 -0.87 -18.79
N ILE A 126 -7.43 -0.64 -17.78
CA ILE A 126 -7.41 -1.46 -16.55
C ILE A 126 -8.64 -1.18 -15.70
N ASN A 127 -9.02 0.09 -15.51
CA ASN A 127 -10.17 0.46 -14.71
C ASN A 127 -11.46 -0.16 -15.27
N LEU A 128 -11.67 -0.16 -16.59
CA LEU A 128 -12.86 -0.74 -17.22
C LEU A 128 -12.99 -2.25 -16.97
N GLU A 129 -11.89 -3.00 -16.96
CA GLU A 129 -11.95 -4.44 -16.65
C GLU A 129 -12.38 -4.68 -15.18
N LEU A 130 -11.91 -3.85 -14.24
CA LEU A 130 -12.34 -3.92 -12.85
C LEU A 130 -13.83 -3.56 -12.72
N ILE A 131 -14.26 -2.49 -13.40
CA ILE A 131 -15.64 -2.01 -13.43
C ILE A 131 -16.58 -3.06 -13.99
N PHE A 132 -16.24 -3.71 -15.10
CA PHE A 132 -17.08 -4.77 -15.68
C PHE A 132 -17.26 -5.95 -14.73
N SER A 133 -16.19 -6.38 -14.06
CA SER A 133 -16.28 -7.40 -13.03
C SER A 133 -17.22 -6.99 -11.88
N ASP A 134 -17.15 -5.72 -11.47
CA ASP A 134 -18.00 -5.19 -10.39
C ASP A 134 -19.46 -5.09 -10.82
N ILE A 135 -19.75 -4.63 -12.03
CA ILE A 135 -21.13 -4.58 -12.59
C ILE A 135 -21.75 -5.98 -12.55
N GLU A 136 -21.05 -7.01 -13.01
CA GLU A 136 -21.55 -8.39 -12.96
C GLU A 136 -21.84 -8.86 -11.52
N MET A 137 -21.01 -8.45 -10.55
CA MET A 137 -21.22 -8.78 -9.15
C MET A 137 -22.44 -8.05 -8.58
N ILE A 138 -22.60 -6.78 -8.88
CA ILE A 138 -23.73 -5.94 -8.48
C ILE A 138 -25.02 -6.48 -9.06
N ASP A 139 -25.06 -6.83 -10.34
CA ASP A 139 -26.26 -7.40 -10.99
C ASP A 139 -26.73 -8.66 -10.27
N ARG A 140 -25.81 -9.59 -9.99
CA ARG A 140 -26.13 -10.79 -9.21
C ARG A 140 -26.67 -10.48 -7.81
N ARG A 141 -26.17 -9.40 -7.18
CA ARG A 141 -26.65 -8.96 -5.86
C ARG A 141 -28.01 -8.30 -5.93
N ILE A 142 -28.27 -7.44 -6.93
CA ILE A 142 -29.58 -6.85 -7.20
C ILE A 142 -30.65 -7.93 -7.39
N ASP A 143 -30.36 -8.97 -8.19
CA ASP A 143 -31.28 -10.07 -8.43
C ASP A 143 -31.64 -10.83 -7.15
N ARG A 144 -30.65 -11.04 -6.26
CA ARG A 144 -30.88 -11.68 -4.94
C ARG A 144 -31.72 -10.76 -4.05
N ALA A 145 -31.40 -9.47 -3.98
CA ALA A 145 -32.12 -8.49 -3.19
C ALA A 145 -33.58 -8.33 -3.67
N LYS A 146 -33.84 -8.31 -5.00
CA LYS A 146 -35.19 -8.30 -5.57
C LYS A 146 -36.02 -9.53 -5.20
N LYS A 147 -35.40 -10.70 -5.11
CA LYS A 147 -36.08 -11.92 -4.63
C LYS A 147 -36.41 -11.83 -3.14
N ALA A 148 -35.49 -11.34 -2.31
CA ALA A 148 -35.65 -11.16 -0.87
C ALA A 148 -36.69 -10.07 -0.53
N ALA A 149 -36.77 -8.99 -1.31
CA ALA A 149 -37.73 -7.89 -1.12
C ALA A 149 -39.18 -8.31 -1.24
N LYS A 150 -39.48 -9.47 -1.87
CA LYS A 150 -40.86 -10.02 -1.89
C LYS A 150 -41.36 -10.42 -0.50
N GLY A 151 -40.45 -10.76 0.42
CA GLY A 151 -40.76 -11.12 1.80
C GLY A 151 -40.45 -10.04 2.84
N ASP A 152 -39.49 -9.16 2.54
CA ASP A 152 -39.04 -8.15 3.49
C ASP A 152 -38.66 -6.84 2.76
N LYS A 153 -39.43 -5.79 2.99
CA LYS A 153 -39.25 -4.47 2.33
C LYS A 153 -37.94 -3.76 2.66
N LYS A 154 -37.21 -4.17 3.69
CA LYS A 154 -35.91 -3.58 4.04
C LYS A 154 -34.88 -3.70 2.91
N PHE A 155 -35.02 -4.69 2.01
CA PHE A 155 -34.15 -4.85 0.85
C PHE A 155 -34.38 -3.81 -0.25
N LEU A 156 -35.43 -2.99 -0.18
CA LEU A 156 -35.68 -1.95 -1.19
C LEU A 156 -34.65 -0.84 -1.16
N SER A 157 -34.14 -0.45 0.01
CA SER A 157 -33.06 0.54 0.15
C SER A 157 -31.74 0.01 -0.41
N GLU A 158 -31.46 -1.29 -0.20
CA GLU A 158 -30.27 -1.93 -0.79
C GLU A 158 -30.35 -1.94 -2.32
N ILE A 159 -31.53 -2.24 -2.89
CA ILE A 159 -31.73 -2.23 -4.35
C ILE A 159 -31.51 -0.83 -4.92
N ASP A 160 -32.11 0.21 -4.33
CA ASP A 160 -31.96 1.61 -4.78
C ASP A 160 -30.49 2.04 -4.77
N PHE A 161 -29.77 1.73 -3.70
CA PHE A 161 -28.33 1.98 -3.60
C PHE A 161 -27.54 1.25 -4.70
N LEU A 162 -27.75 -0.06 -4.87
CA LEU A 162 -27.02 -0.86 -5.84
C LEU A 162 -27.31 -0.42 -7.29
N GLU A 163 -28.53 0.01 -7.62
CA GLU A 163 -28.88 0.55 -8.92
C GLU A 163 -28.20 1.90 -9.20
N LYS A 164 -28.06 2.78 -8.18
CA LYS A 164 -27.29 4.03 -8.28
C LYS A 164 -25.81 3.76 -8.50
N LEU A 165 -25.23 2.85 -7.71
CA LEU A 165 -23.83 2.46 -7.85
C LEU A 165 -23.56 1.84 -9.23
N LYS A 166 -24.46 0.98 -9.71
CA LYS A 166 -24.35 0.41 -11.06
C LYS A 166 -24.36 1.50 -12.13
N THR A 167 -25.25 2.49 -12.04
CA THR A 167 -25.30 3.63 -12.97
C THR A 167 -23.98 4.41 -12.98
N HIS A 168 -23.37 4.61 -11.81
CA HIS A 168 -22.03 5.25 -11.69
C HIS A 168 -20.95 4.45 -12.42
N LEU A 169 -20.94 3.13 -12.24
CA LEU A 169 -19.99 2.23 -12.89
C LEU A 169 -20.22 2.14 -14.41
N GLU A 170 -21.47 2.09 -14.88
CA GLU A 170 -21.83 2.10 -16.32
C GLU A 170 -21.42 3.40 -17.02
N ALA A 171 -21.27 4.49 -16.27
CA ALA A 171 -20.69 5.74 -16.77
C ALA A 171 -19.13 5.70 -16.89
N GLY A 172 -18.50 4.53 -16.68
CA GLY A 172 -17.05 4.35 -16.72
C GLY A 172 -16.30 4.84 -15.49
N LYS A 173 -17.00 5.17 -14.40
CA LYS A 173 -16.39 5.69 -13.17
C LYS A 173 -16.14 4.56 -12.18
N SER A 174 -14.94 4.49 -11.63
CA SER A 174 -14.56 3.50 -10.61
C SER A 174 -15.35 3.69 -9.31
N ALA A 175 -15.65 2.60 -8.61
CA ALA A 175 -16.34 2.66 -7.32
C ALA A 175 -15.57 3.44 -6.24
N ARG A 176 -14.24 3.60 -6.36
CA ARG A 176 -13.44 4.45 -5.45
C ARG A 176 -13.83 5.93 -5.51
N GLY A 177 -14.36 6.40 -6.63
CA GLY A 177 -14.86 7.77 -6.81
C GLY A 177 -16.35 7.93 -6.45
N TYR A 178 -17.02 6.89 -5.95
CA TYR A 178 -18.41 6.99 -5.49
C TYR A 178 -18.45 7.49 -4.04
N ASP A 179 -19.30 8.49 -3.77
CA ASP A 179 -19.46 9.05 -2.43
C ASP A 179 -20.45 8.21 -1.61
N PHE A 180 -19.92 7.17 -0.95
CA PHE A 180 -20.70 6.27 -0.12
C PHE A 180 -21.11 6.95 1.19
N THR A 181 -22.38 6.88 1.55
CA THR A 181 -22.85 7.14 2.91
C THR A 181 -22.37 6.04 3.89
N GLU A 182 -22.48 6.27 5.21
CA GLU A 182 -22.09 5.26 6.21
C GLU A 182 -22.91 3.97 6.07
N ASP A 183 -24.21 4.09 5.84
CA ASP A 183 -25.11 2.94 5.65
C ASP A 183 -24.75 2.16 4.37
N GLU A 184 -24.44 2.85 3.27
CA GLU A 184 -24.01 2.24 2.02
C GLU A 184 -22.67 1.54 2.15
N ARG A 185 -21.70 2.13 2.89
CA ARG A 185 -20.43 1.48 3.22
C ARG A 185 -20.63 0.18 3.98
N GLU A 186 -21.56 0.15 4.94
CA GLU A 186 -21.87 -1.07 5.67
C GLU A 186 -22.49 -2.13 4.75
N LEU A 187 -23.44 -1.73 3.90
CA LEU A 187 -24.07 -2.63 2.92
C LEU A 187 -23.05 -3.26 1.96
N ILE A 188 -22.06 -2.46 1.48
CA ILE A 188 -21.09 -2.93 0.46
C ILE A 188 -19.92 -3.72 1.05
N LYS A 189 -19.69 -3.70 2.38
CA LYS A 189 -18.60 -4.45 3.03
C LYS A 189 -18.56 -5.94 2.67
N SER A 190 -19.73 -6.55 2.47
CA SER A 190 -19.84 -7.96 2.08
C SER A 190 -19.63 -8.20 0.58
N THR A 191 -19.40 -7.15 -0.21
CA THR A 191 -19.22 -7.23 -1.67
C THR A 191 -17.92 -6.53 -2.03
N PRO A 192 -16.79 -7.25 -2.09
CA PRO A 192 -15.49 -6.66 -2.34
C PRO A 192 -15.38 -6.21 -3.80
N LEU A 193 -15.71 -4.94 -4.06
CA LEU A 193 -15.59 -4.32 -5.37
C LEU A 193 -14.11 -4.11 -5.72
N LEU A 194 -13.73 -4.50 -6.93
CA LEU A 194 -12.36 -4.38 -7.41
C LEU A 194 -12.00 -2.93 -7.74
N SER A 195 -12.93 -2.19 -8.36
CA SER A 195 -12.73 -0.78 -8.70
C SER A 195 -12.84 0.16 -7.48
N ALA A 196 -13.23 -0.36 -6.30
CA ALA A 196 -13.19 0.39 -5.03
C ALA A 196 -11.83 0.32 -4.33
N LYS A 197 -10.91 -0.57 -4.78
CA LYS A 197 -9.59 -0.68 -4.15
C LYS A 197 -8.82 0.63 -4.28
N PRO A 198 -8.11 1.05 -3.20
CA PRO A 198 -7.23 2.21 -3.25
C PRO A 198 -6.12 2.02 -4.30
N VAL A 199 -5.71 3.10 -4.97
CA VAL A 199 -4.69 3.07 -6.04
C VAL A 199 -3.62 4.11 -5.78
N ILE A 200 -2.36 3.74 -6.06
CA ILE A 200 -1.24 4.65 -6.26
C ILE A 200 -0.87 4.56 -7.74
N TYR A 201 -0.83 5.69 -8.44
CA TYR A 201 -0.29 5.76 -9.78
C TYR A 201 1.22 5.97 -9.72
N ALA A 202 1.99 4.95 -10.14
CA ALA A 202 3.43 5.03 -10.34
C ALA A 202 3.70 5.48 -11.77
N ALA A 203 3.84 6.80 -11.96
CA ALA A 203 4.09 7.40 -13.27
C ALA A 203 5.55 7.20 -13.66
N ASN A 204 5.82 6.27 -14.57
CA ASN A 204 7.16 5.93 -15.01
C ASN A 204 7.63 6.91 -16.07
N LEU A 205 8.63 7.70 -15.72
CA LEU A 205 9.28 8.77 -16.49
C LEU A 205 10.67 8.33 -16.98
N SER A 206 11.25 9.08 -17.89
CA SER A 206 12.65 8.92 -18.30
C SER A 206 13.59 9.64 -17.32
N GLU A 207 14.87 9.29 -17.34
CA GLU A 207 15.91 10.01 -16.61
C GLU A 207 15.98 11.49 -17.01
N SER A 208 15.80 11.79 -18.30
CA SER A 208 15.81 13.17 -18.79
C SER A 208 14.65 14.02 -18.23
N ASP A 209 13.52 13.40 -17.92
CA ASP A 209 12.40 14.09 -17.25
C ASP A 209 12.77 14.47 -15.81
N PHE A 210 13.51 13.59 -15.10
CA PHE A 210 13.99 13.86 -13.74
C PHE A 210 15.14 14.87 -13.70
N ALA A 211 16.07 14.82 -14.64
CA ALA A 211 17.16 15.80 -14.75
C ALA A 211 16.64 17.19 -15.13
N GLY A 212 15.47 17.25 -15.75
CA GLY A 212 14.76 18.47 -16.12
C GLY A 212 13.70 18.88 -15.07
N ASN A 213 12.60 19.40 -15.59
CA ASN A 213 11.43 19.67 -14.76
C ASN A 213 10.31 18.70 -15.15
N ILE A 214 9.95 17.78 -14.25
CA ILE A 214 8.89 16.77 -14.46
C ILE A 214 7.54 17.38 -14.84
N GLU A 215 7.31 18.65 -14.46
CA GLU A 215 6.11 19.41 -14.82
C GLU A 215 6.02 19.72 -16.33
N ASN A 216 7.11 19.57 -17.07
CA ASN A 216 7.12 19.70 -18.52
C ASN A 216 6.66 18.43 -19.23
N ASN A 217 6.57 17.29 -18.53
CA ASN A 217 6.05 16.06 -19.09
C ASN A 217 4.53 16.09 -19.09
N GLU A 218 3.93 16.32 -20.28
CA GLU A 218 2.48 16.41 -20.43
C GLU A 218 1.75 15.12 -20.00
N ASN A 219 2.35 13.96 -20.19
CA ASN A 219 1.76 12.68 -19.83
C ASN A 219 1.69 12.54 -18.30
N PHE A 220 2.74 12.95 -17.59
CA PHE A 220 2.72 12.99 -16.13
C PHE A 220 1.66 13.96 -15.60
N CYS A 221 1.57 15.17 -16.18
CA CYS A 221 0.56 16.16 -15.76
C CYS A 221 -0.87 15.64 -15.93
N LYS A 222 -1.15 14.90 -17.01
CA LYS A 222 -2.46 14.25 -17.22
C LYS A 222 -2.76 13.19 -16.16
N VAL A 223 -1.77 12.35 -15.82
CA VAL A 223 -1.94 11.31 -14.76
C VAL A 223 -2.17 11.97 -13.40
N ARG A 224 -1.43 13.04 -13.08
CA ARG A 224 -1.60 13.78 -11.83
C ARG A 224 -2.99 14.40 -11.73
N GLN A 225 -3.48 15.05 -12.79
CA GLN A 225 -4.83 15.60 -12.80
C GLN A 225 -5.89 14.52 -12.53
N LEU A 226 -5.78 13.35 -13.17
CA LEU A 226 -6.69 12.22 -12.92
C LEU A 226 -6.59 11.73 -11.47
N ALA A 227 -5.37 11.62 -10.94
CA ALA A 227 -5.16 11.19 -9.55
C ALA A 227 -5.80 12.16 -8.55
N ASP A 228 -5.67 13.47 -8.78
CA ASP A 228 -6.29 14.51 -7.96
C ASP A 228 -7.83 14.40 -8.01
N GLU A 229 -8.42 14.18 -9.18
CA GLU A 229 -9.86 13.98 -9.36
C GLU A 229 -10.39 12.73 -8.62
N GLU A 230 -9.57 11.67 -8.53
CA GLU A 230 -9.90 10.42 -7.82
C GLU A 230 -9.49 10.42 -6.35
N ASN A 231 -8.86 11.48 -5.82
CA ASN A 231 -8.20 11.51 -4.51
C ASN A 231 -7.20 10.36 -4.31
N SER A 232 -6.47 10.04 -5.37
CA SER A 232 -5.44 9.00 -5.41
C SER A 232 -4.04 9.61 -5.41
N ALA A 233 -3.06 8.89 -4.86
CA ALA A 233 -1.67 9.33 -4.92
C ALA A 233 -1.07 9.11 -6.31
N VAL A 234 -0.21 10.04 -6.75
CA VAL A 234 0.65 9.87 -7.92
C VAL A 234 2.11 10.06 -7.53
N LEU A 235 2.97 9.13 -7.92
CA LEU A 235 4.40 9.16 -7.64
C LEU A 235 5.16 9.13 -8.97
N PRO A 236 5.94 10.19 -9.29
CA PRO A 236 6.87 10.13 -10.41
C PRO A 236 8.04 9.20 -10.03
N ILE A 237 8.36 8.27 -10.91
CA ILE A 237 9.46 7.30 -10.78
C ILE A 237 10.18 7.15 -12.11
N CYS A 238 11.43 6.73 -12.07
CA CYS A 238 12.15 6.19 -13.23
C CYS A 238 12.54 4.74 -12.91
N ALA A 239 11.84 3.78 -13.50
CA ALA A 239 12.04 2.38 -13.17
C ALA A 239 13.47 1.90 -13.50
N GLN A 240 14.12 2.50 -14.50
CA GLN A 240 15.50 2.20 -14.85
C GLN A 240 16.46 2.70 -13.76
N THR A 241 16.38 3.97 -13.39
CA THR A 241 17.16 4.56 -12.30
C THR A 241 16.96 3.81 -10.98
N GLU A 242 15.72 3.42 -10.66
CA GLU A 242 15.43 2.65 -9.44
C GLU A 242 16.10 1.26 -9.48
N ALA A 243 16.17 0.62 -10.64
CA ALA A 243 16.88 -0.65 -10.79
C ALA A 243 18.40 -0.50 -10.57
N GLU A 244 18.98 0.59 -11.07
CA GLU A 244 20.41 0.90 -10.86
C GLU A 244 20.70 1.19 -9.38
N ILE A 245 19.86 2.03 -8.73
CA ILE A 245 19.97 2.34 -7.29
C ILE A 245 19.87 1.07 -6.43
N ALA A 246 19.03 0.10 -6.82
CA ALA A 246 18.85 -1.14 -6.07
C ALA A 246 20.07 -2.05 -6.07
N GLU A 247 21.00 -1.87 -7.01
CA GLU A 247 22.26 -2.63 -7.11
C GLU A 247 23.46 -1.92 -6.44
N MET A 248 23.30 -0.66 -6.00
CA MET A 248 24.35 0.15 -5.36
C MET A 248 24.46 -0.17 -3.87
N ASP A 249 25.67 -0.02 -3.31
CA ASP A 249 25.84 0.01 -1.86
C ASP A 249 25.29 1.33 -1.24
N ASP A 250 25.21 1.38 0.09
CA ASP A 250 24.56 2.51 0.77
C ASP A 250 25.29 3.85 0.56
N GLU A 251 26.64 3.85 0.39
CA GLU A 251 27.42 5.08 0.18
C GLU A 251 27.19 5.61 -1.24
N ASP A 252 27.30 4.74 -2.24
CA ASP A 252 27.08 5.08 -3.64
C ASP A 252 25.63 5.50 -3.89
N LYS A 253 24.67 4.83 -3.27
CA LYS A 253 23.25 5.16 -3.31
C LYS A 253 22.96 6.56 -2.76
N ALA A 254 23.57 6.92 -1.62
CA ALA A 254 23.38 8.26 -1.04
C ALA A 254 23.96 9.35 -1.95
N MET A 255 25.14 9.11 -2.55
CA MET A 255 25.74 10.07 -3.49
C MET A 255 24.91 10.23 -4.76
N PHE A 256 24.45 9.13 -5.33
CA PHE A 256 23.63 9.13 -6.56
C PHE A 256 22.28 9.84 -6.37
N LEU A 257 21.60 9.57 -5.25
CA LEU A 257 20.38 10.28 -4.90
C LEU A 257 20.61 11.79 -4.74
N ALA A 258 21.71 12.19 -4.09
CA ALA A 258 22.04 13.60 -3.91
C ALA A 258 22.36 14.29 -5.26
N GLU A 259 23.01 13.60 -6.20
CA GLU A 259 23.26 14.11 -7.57
C GLU A 259 21.96 14.33 -8.35
N LEU A 260 20.95 13.46 -8.16
CA LEU A 260 19.62 13.60 -8.74
C LEU A 260 18.74 14.63 -7.99
N GLY A 261 19.22 15.22 -6.89
CA GLY A 261 18.44 16.13 -6.05
C GLY A 261 17.31 15.45 -5.29
N LEU A 262 17.42 14.14 -5.05
CA LEU A 262 16.43 13.32 -4.35
C LEU A 262 16.91 13.02 -2.92
N GLU A 263 16.02 13.14 -1.93
CA GLU A 263 16.30 12.76 -0.55
C GLU A 263 16.13 11.25 -0.35
N VAL A 264 15.18 10.65 -1.06
CA VAL A 264 14.83 9.21 -0.98
C VAL A 264 14.49 8.66 -2.35
N SER A 265 14.74 7.36 -2.56
CA SER A 265 14.41 6.68 -3.81
C SER A 265 12.89 6.63 -4.07
N GLY A 266 12.49 6.51 -5.33
CA GLY A 266 11.09 6.33 -5.71
C GLY A 266 10.51 5.05 -5.13
N LEU A 267 11.30 3.97 -5.01
CA LEU A 267 10.89 2.72 -4.36
C LEU A 267 10.50 2.95 -2.90
N ASN A 268 11.34 3.67 -2.13
CA ASN A 268 11.05 3.99 -0.74
C ASN A 268 9.78 4.85 -0.61
N ARG A 269 9.53 5.76 -1.56
CA ARG A 269 8.30 6.55 -1.63
C ARG A 269 7.08 5.67 -1.89
N ILE A 270 7.16 4.70 -2.82
CA ILE A 270 6.07 3.73 -3.08
C ILE A 270 5.76 2.90 -1.84
N ILE A 271 6.80 2.43 -1.13
CA ILE A 271 6.63 1.61 0.08
C ILE A 271 5.94 2.44 1.18
N LYS A 272 6.42 3.66 1.46
CA LYS A 272 5.85 4.55 2.47
C LYS A 272 4.41 4.94 2.13
N GLU A 273 4.15 5.32 0.87
CA GLU A 273 2.81 5.68 0.42
C GLU A 273 1.85 4.49 0.46
N GLY A 274 2.29 3.30 0.03
CA GLY A 274 1.52 2.08 0.11
C GLY A 274 1.17 1.70 1.56
N TYR A 275 2.09 1.89 2.48
CA TYR A 275 1.87 1.67 3.91
C TYR A 275 0.81 2.62 4.47
N SER A 276 0.90 3.90 4.13
CA SER A 276 -0.07 4.94 4.47
C SER A 276 -1.44 4.68 3.86
N LEU A 277 -1.50 4.35 2.56
CA LEU A 277 -2.73 4.07 1.82
C LEU A 277 -3.53 2.92 2.43
N LEU A 278 -2.83 1.92 2.96
CA LEU A 278 -3.44 0.78 3.66
C LEU A 278 -3.90 1.13 5.09
N GLY A 279 -3.71 2.38 5.53
CA GLY A 279 -4.03 2.83 6.87
C GLY A 279 -3.18 2.14 7.94
N LEU A 280 -1.93 1.80 7.61
CA LEU A 280 -0.99 1.13 8.51
C LEU A 280 -0.17 2.16 9.29
N ILE A 281 0.15 1.79 10.51
CA ILE A 281 1.09 2.49 11.39
C ILE A 281 1.99 1.47 12.06
N SER A 282 3.14 1.93 12.56
CA SER A 282 4.08 1.10 13.32
C SER A 282 4.17 1.56 14.76
N PHE A 283 4.00 0.64 15.72
CA PHE A 283 4.53 0.85 17.06
C PHE A 283 5.87 0.12 17.18
N LEU A 284 6.71 0.57 18.11
CA LEU A 284 8.08 0.13 18.22
C LEU A 284 8.30 -0.54 19.59
N THR A 285 9.11 -1.58 19.58
CA THR A 285 9.68 -2.16 20.81
C THR A 285 11.19 -2.03 20.73
N ALA A 286 11.83 -1.56 21.79
CA ALA A 286 13.26 -1.31 21.80
C ALA A 286 13.92 -1.86 23.06
N GLY A 287 14.99 -2.62 22.87
CA GLY A 287 15.81 -3.19 23.92
C GLY A 287 17.03 -3.91 23.34
N LYS A 288 17.98 -4.30 24.21
CA LYS A 288 19.20 -5.02 23.79
C LYS A 288 18.92 -6.31 23.01
N PRO A 289 17.91 -7.13 23.34
CA PRO A 289 17.64 -8.35 22.57
C PRO A 289 17.12 -8.07 21.16
N GLU A 290 16.25 -7.07 21.00
CA GLU A 290 15.64 -6.74 19.71
C GLU A 290 15.15 -5.30 19.69
N VAL A 291 15.36 -4.63 18.54
CA VAL A 291 14.65 -3.42 18.14
C VAL A 291 13.75 -3.80 16.97
N ARG A 292 12.43 -3.55 17.11
CA ARG A 292 11.46 -4.02 16.13
C ARG A 292 10.30 -3.06 15.92
N ALA A 293 9.88 -2.91 14.67
CA ALA A 293 8.65 -2.24 14.26
C ALA A 293 7.52 -3.27 14.06
N TRP A 294 6.35 -2.96 14.61
CA TRP A 294 5.17 -3.82 14.58
C TRP A 294 4.06 -3.14 13.81
N THR A 295 3.62 -3.74 12.73
CA THR A 295 2.56 -3.21 11.86
C THR A 295 1.17 -3.44 12.46
N ILE A 296 0.42 -2.36 12.60
CA ILE A 296 -0.99 -2.37 13.00
C ILE A 296 -1.81 -1.41 12.12
N LYS A 297 -3.13 -1.55 12.13
CA LYS A 297 -4.02 -0.56 11.50
C LYS A 297 -4.17 0.67 12.40
N LYS A 298 -4.26 1.85 11.80
CA LYS A 298 -4.62 3.08 12.49
C LYS A 298 -5.95 2.88 13.23
N GLY A 299 -6.03 3.33 14.48
CA GLY A 299 -7.20 3.11 15.35
C GLY A 299 -7.14 1.82 16.18
N THR A 300 -6.08 0.99 16.05
CA THR A 300 -5.90 -0.20 16.88
C THR A 300 -5.65 0.18 18.33
N LYS A 301 -6.35 -0.49 19.27
CA LYS A 301 -6.16 -0.29 20.71
C LYS A 301 -4.99 -1.12 21.25
N ALA A 302 -4.47 -0.72 22.41
CA ALA A 302 -3.30 -1.33 23.05
C ALA A 302 -3.38 -2.86 23.26
N PRO A 303 -4.51 -3.47 23.67
CA PRO A 303 -4.59 -4.93 23.78
C PRO A 303 -4.40 -5.65 22.44
N GLN A 304 -5.05 -5.17 21.38
CA GLN A 304 -4.91 -5.76 20.03
C GLN A 304 -3.50 -5.55 19.46
N ALA A 305 -2.87 -4.41 19.76
CA ALA A 305 -1.46 -4.16 19.42
C ALA A 305 -0.54 -5.16 20.14
N ALA A 306 -0.76 -5.40 21.43
CA ALA A 306 -0.04 -6.43 22.19
C ALA A 306 -0.23 -7.83 21.60
N GLY A 307 -1.42 -8.13 21.09
CA GLY A 307 -1.75 -9.36 20.37
C GLY A 307 -0.93 -9.60 19.12
N LYS A 308 -0.39 -8.54 18.48
CA LYS A 308 0.55 -8.66 17.37
C LYS A 308 1.88 -9.26 17.76
N ILE A 309 2.30 -9.07 19.02
CA ILE A 309 3.51 -9.69 19.57
C ILE A 309 3.23 -11.17 19.90
N HIS A 310 2.18 -11.41 20.68
CA HIS A 310 1.72 -12.75 21.05
C HIS A 310 0.27 -12.71 21.54
N THR A 311 -0.50 -13.77 21.23
CA THR A 311 -1.92 -13.87 21.65
C THR A 311 -2.13 -13.80 23.15
N ASP A 312 -1.17 -14.29 23.93
CA ASP A 312 -1.24 -14.25 25.40
C ASP A 312 -1.07 -12.81 25.93
N PHE A 313 -0.35 -11.94 25.21
CA PHE A 313 -0.23 -10.53 25.58
C PHE A 313 -1.56 -9.79 25.45
N GLU A 314 -2.36 -10.15 24.46
CA GLU A 314 -3.72 -9.60 24.29
C GLU A 314 -4.65 -10.09 25.39
N LYS A 315 -4.68 -11.41 25.65
CA LYS A 315 -5.55 -12.03 26.66
C LYS A 315 -5.22 -11.58 28.07
N GLY A 316 -3.94 -11.55 28.40
CA GLY A 316 -3.43 -11.16 29.73
C GLY A 316 -3.13 -9.68 29.88
N PHE A 317 -3.54 -8.81 28.95
CA PHE A 317 -3.19 -7.39 28.95
C PHE A 317 -3.58 -6.69 30.26
N ILE A 318 -2.60 -6.05 30.89
CA ILE A 318 -2.79 -5.24 32.09
C ILE A 318 -2.73 -3.75 31.73
N ARG A 319 -1.60 -3.32 31.16
CA ARG A 319 -1.34 -1.93 30.75
C ARG A 319 -0.18 -1.88 29.74
N ALA A 320 -0.04 -0.73 29.07
CA ALA A 320 1.11 -0.40 28.25
C ALA A 320 1.91 0.75 28.89
N GLU A 321 3.23 0.61 28.98
CA GLU A 321 4.14 1.72 29.23
C GLU A 321 4.50 2.31 27.86
N VAL A 322 4.07 3.54 27.59
CA VAL A 322 4.18 4.18 26.28
C VAL A 322 5.00 5.46 26.37
N ILE A 323 5.93 5.64 25.45
CA ILE A 323 6.64 6.91 25.26
C ILE A 323 6.63 7.27 23.77
N ALA A 324 6.46 8.55 23.46
CA ALA A 324 6.60 9.04 22.10
C ALA A 324 8.08 8.98 21.67
N PHE A 325 8.33 8.68 20.39
CA PHE A 325 9.68 8.56 19.87
C PHE A 325 10.54 9.81 20.15
N ASN A 326 10.02 10.99 19.85
CA ASN A 326 10.76 12.24 20.05
C ASN A 326 11.12 12.47 21.51
N ASP A 327 10.19 12.20 22.44
CA ASP A 327 10.43 12.34 23.89
C ASP A 327 11.57 11.43 24.36
N LEU A 328 11.66 10.21 23.80
CA LEU A 328 12.77 9.30 24.15
C LEU A 328 14.10 9.80 23.59
N MET A 329 14.11 10.31 22.33
CA MET A 329 15.34 10.86 21.72
C MET A 329 15.85 12.07 22.52
N ASP A 330 14.96 12.99 22.90
CA ASP A 330 15.31 14.19 23.71
C ASP A 330 15.81 13.85 25.10
N CYS A 331 15.38 12.72 25.66
CA CYS A 331 15.86 12.24 26.96
C CYS A 331 17.17 11.45 26.88
N GLY A 332 17.51 10.89 25.72
CA GLY A 332 18.70 10.07 25.49
C GLY A 332 18.66 8.69 26.16
N SER A 333 17.69 8.40 27.00
CA SER A 333 17.49 7.06 27.59
C SER A 333 16.10 6.88 28.19
N MET A 334 15.65 5.63 28.27
CA MET A 334 14.37 5.26 28.93
C MET A 334 14.37 5.59 30.42
N ALA A 335 15.53 5.52 31.09
CA ALA A 335 15.67 5.87 32.53
C ALA A 335 15.41 7.37 32.76
N ALA A 336 16.07 8.23 31.95
CA ALA A 336 15.86 9.67 32.02
C ALA A 336 14.43 10.08 31.67
N ALA A 337 13.81 9.40 30.67
CA ALA A 337 12.42 9.62 30.34
C ALA A 337 11.45 9.27 31.48
N LYS A 338 11.72 8.19 32.21
CA LYS A 338 10.94 7.82 33.42
C LYS A 338 11.09 8.84 34.52
N GLU A 339 12.29 9.33 34.79
CA GLU A 339 12.54 10.36 35.80
C GLU A 339 11.81 11.68 35.47
N LYS A 340 11.71 12.02 34.18
CA LYS A 340 10.95 13.18 33.71
C LYS A 340 9.44 12.94 33.62
N GLY A 341 8.95 11.73 33.92
CA GLY A 341 7.52 11.40 33.89
C GLY A 341 6.93 11.34 32.46
N LEU A 342 7.74 11.18 31.42
CA LEU A 342 7.30 11.13 30.02
C LEU A 342 6.82 9.75 29.60
N VAL A 343 7.10 8.70 30.39
CA VAL A 343 6.58 7.36 30.17
C VAL A 343 5.16 7.27 30.75
N ARG A 344 4.17 7.23 29.87
CA ARG A 344 2.76 7.15 30.23
C ARG A 344 2.35 5.70 30.51
N LEU A 345 1.40 5.53 31.44
CA LEU A 345 0.76 4.24 31.70
C LEU A 345 -0.62 4.23 31.10
N GLU A 346 -0.79 3.47 30.06
CA GLU A 346 -2.00 3.45 29.24
C GLU A 346 -2.80 2.15 29.45
N GLY A 347 -4.12 2.29 29.49
CA GLY A 347 -5.06 1.19 29.69
C GLY A 347 -5.58 0.58 28.38
N LYS A 348 -6.64 -0.24 28.52
CA LYS A 348 -7.21 -1.02 27.40
C LYS A 348 -7.81 -0.15 26.28
N GLU A 349 -8.26 1.06 26.60
CA GLU A 349 -8.91 1.95 25.65
C GLU A 349 -7.93 2.84 24.87
N TYR A 350 -6.63 2.77 25.21
CA TYR A 350 -5.62 3.56 24.53
C TYR A 350 -5.52 3.15 23.06
N VAL A 351 -5.68 4.14 22.18
CA VAL A 351 -5.49 3.99 20.73
C VAL A 351 -4.04 4.27 20.42
N MET A 352 -3.36 3.30 19.80
CA MET A 352 -1.96 3.39 19.45
C MET A 352 -1.70 4.48 18.42
N ASN A 353 -0.62 5.24 18.63
CA ASN A 353 -0.12 6.21 17.66
C ASN A 353 1.08 5.65 16.90
N ASP A 354 1.29 6.19 15.69
CA ASP A 354 2.46 5.84 14.89
C ASP A 354 3.74 6.31 15.57
N GLY A 355 4.70 5.40 15.74
CA GLY A 355 5.97 5.67 16.44
C GLY A 355 5.92 5.56 17.95
N ASP A 356 4.80 5.16 18.57
CA ASP A 356 4.80 4.83 20.00
C ASP A 356 5.83 3.74 20.32
N ILE A 357 6.71 3.99 21.28
CA ILE A 357 7.63 2.98 21.83
C ILE A 357 6.96 2.39 23.06
N VAL A 358 6.78 1.06 23.05
CA VAL A 358 5.86 0.40 24.01
C VAL A 358 6.49 -0.79 24.71
N LEU A 359 6.21 -0.89 26.02
CA LEU A 359 6.40 -2.09 26.81
C LEU A 359 5.06 -2.55 27.37
N PHE A 360 4.55 -3.66 26.88
CA PHE A 360 3.30 -4.24 27.39
C PHE A 360 3.53 -5.02 28.69
N ARG A 361 2.65 -4.79 29.67
CA ARG A 361 2.56 -5.57 30.91
C ARG A 361 1.35 -6.47 30.83
N PHE A 362 1.58 -7.74 31.00
CA PHE A 362 0.55 -8.77 30.90
C PHE A 362 0.74 -9.81 32.00
N ASN A 363 -0.31 -10.55 32.28
CA ASN A 363 -0.29 -11.71 33.18
C ASN A 363 -0.97 -12.89 32.45
N VAL A 364 -0.32 -14.05 32.44
CA VAL A 364 -0.79 -15.28 31.79
C VAL A 364 -1.20 -16.27 32.87
#